data_33e9b5271216e525d8e11e1512381fad
#
_entry.id   33e9b5271216e525d8e11e1512381fad
#
_cell.length_a   1.000
_cell.length_b   1.000
_cell.length_c   1.000
_cell.angle_alpha   90.00
_cell.angle_beta   90.00
_cell.angle_gamma   90.00
#
_symmetry.space_group_name_H-M   'P 1'
#
loop_
_entity.id
_entity.type
_entity.pdbx_description
1 polymer ?
#
loop_
_entity_poly.entity_id
_entity_poly.type
_entity_poly.pdbx_seq_one_letter_code
_entity_poly.pdbx_strand_id
1 'polypeptide(L)'
;MLDLKFVRENPEIVKQNIKNKFQDSKLGLVDEVIELDAKNRAAKKEADDLRANKNKIAKQIGALMGQGKKDEAEEMKKQVAEQSARLAALEEQEKELGDKILKIMMTIPNIIDPSVPIGKDDSENVEVQKYGEPVIPDFEIPYHTEIMERFNGIDLDSARKVAGNGFYYLMGDIARLHSAVISYARDFMINRGFTYCVPPFMIRSNVVTGVMSFTEMDAMMY
;
A
#
# COMPACT_ATOMS: atom_id res chain seq x y z
N MET A 1 -1.80 -4.14 -3.06
CA MET A 1 -2.87 -3.45 -3.82
C MET A 1 -3.05 -4.16 -5.16
N LEU A 2 -4.30 -4.43 -5.57
CA LEU A 2 -4.60 -5.04 -6.86
C LEU A 2 -4.23 -4.09 -8.03
N ASP A 3 -3.99 -4.69 -9.21
CA ASP A 3 -3.87 -3.91 -10.44
C ASP A 3 -5.25 -3.40 -10.89
N LEU A 4 -5.35 -2.11 -11.24
CA LEU A 4 -6.61 -1.47 -11.66
C LEU A 4 -7.18 -2.08 -12.94
N LYS A 5 -6.31 -2.51 -13.87
CA LYS A 5 -6.71 -3.21 -15.07
C LYS A 5 -7.35 -4.56 -14.73
N PHE A 6 -6.76 -5.30 -13.79
CA PHE A 6 -7.33 -6.57 -13.32
C PHE A 6 -8.72 -6.37 -12.72
N VAL A 7 -8.92 -5.34 -11.87
CA VAL A 7 -10.23 -5.03 -11.29
C VAL A 7 -11.27 -4.73 -12.36
N ARG A 8 -10.90 -3.96 -13.37
CA ARG A 8 -11.77 -3.61 -14.50
C ARG A 8 -12.16 -4.81 -15.36
N GLU A 9 -11.21 -5.71 -15.63
CA GLU A 9 -11.42 -6.87 -16.50
C GLU A 9 -12.08 -8.05 -15.76
N ASN A 10 -11.99 -8.10 -14.42
CA ASN A 10 -12.48 -9.19 -13.59
C ASN A 10 -13.28 -8.72 -12.38
N PRO A 11 -14.31 -7.85 -12.54
CA PRO A 11 -15.04 -7.28 -11.41
C PRO A 11 -15.71 -8.32 -10.53
N GLU A 12 -16.26 -9.39 -11.13
CA GLU A 12 -16.96 -10.43 -10.39
C GLU A 12 -16.01 -11.27 -9.52
N ILE A 13 -14.78 -11.52 -9.98
CA ILE A 13 -13.75 -12.19 -9.18
C ILE A 13 -13.41 -11.35 -7.96
N VAL A 14 -13.25 -10.03 -8.15
CA VAL A 14 -12.94 -9.10 -7.06
C VAL A 14 -14.10 -9.03 -6.06
N LYS A 15 -15.35 -8.92 -6.55
CA LYS A 15 -16.54 -8.92 -5.69
C LYS A 15 -16.70 -10.22 -4.91
N GLN A 16 -16.46 -11.36 -5.57
CA GLN A 16 -16.51 -12.65 -4.88
C GLN A 16 -15.42 -12.75 -3.79
N ASN A 17 -14.22 -12.25 -4.07
CA ASN A 17 -13.15 -12.21 -3.08
C ASN A 17 -13.49 -11.31 -1.86
N ILE A 18 -14.15 -10.18 -2.09
CA ILE A 18 -14.65 -9.31 -1.03
C ILE A 18 -15.64 -10.06 -0.12
N LYS A 19 -16.56 -10.85 -0.72
CA LYS A 19 -17.49 -11.71 0.03
C LYS A 19 -16.76 -12.79 0.80
N ASN A 20 -15.77 -13.44 0.20
CA ASN A 20 -14.97 -14.48 0.84
C ASN A 20 -14.19 -13.94 2.06
N LYS A 21 -13.92 -12.63 2.10
CA LYS A 21 -13.30 -11.93 3.23
C LYS A 21 -14.30 -11.29 4.19
N PHE A 22 -15.60 -11.58 4.04
CA PHE A 22 -16.68 -11.04 4.88
C PHE A 22 -16.69 -9.50 4.93
N GLN A 23 -16.39 -8.84 3.80
CA GLN A 23 -16.26 -7.38 3.70
C GLN A 23 -17.31 -6.78 2.74
N ASP A 24 -18.55 -7.25 2.78
CA ASP A 24 -19.61 -6.91 1.83
C ASP A 24 -19.88 -5.41 1.68
N SER A 25 -19.58 -4.62 2.72
CA SER A 25 -19.66 -3.15 2.66
C SER A 25 -18.75 -2.53 1.59
N LYS A 26 -17.76 -3.26 1.10
CA LYS A 26 -16.81 -2.80 0.07
C LYS A 26 -17.22 -3.18 -1.36
N LEU A 27 -18.32 -3.92 -1.55
CA LEU A 27 -18.75 -4.38 -2.88
C LEU A 27 -18.96 -3.21 -3.87
N GLY A 28 -19.60 -2.14 -3.41
CA GLY A 28 -19.85 -0.96 -4.23
C GLY A 28 -18.59 -0.23 -4.72
N LEU A 29 -17.48 -0.37 -3.99
CA LEU A 29 -16.20 0.26 -4.37
C LEU A 29 -15.64 -0.28 -5.68
N VAL A 30 -15.97 -1.52 -6.05
CA VAL A 30 -15.52 -2.13 -7.31
C VAL A 30 -16.16 -1.42 -8.49
N ASP A 31 -17.46 -1.17 -8.45
CA ASP A 31 -18.17 -0.47 -9.53
C ASP A 31 -17.75 1.01 -9.58
N GLU A 32 -17.64 1.65 -8.42
CA GLU A 32 -17.20 3.04 -8.30
C GLU A 32 -15.82 3.27 -8.90
N VAL A 33 -14.83 2.41 -8.59
CA VAL A 33 -13.48 2.57 -9.13
C VAL A 33 -13.43 2.37 -10.64
N ILE A 34 -14.25 1.47 -11.18
CA ILE A 34 -14.37 1.24 -12.65
C ILE A 34 -14.94 2.48 -13.35
N GLU A 35 -15.96 3.10 -12.77
CA GLU A 35 -16.52 4.34 -13.31
C GLU A 35 -15.51 5.51 -13.26
N LEU A 36 -14.80 5.66 -12.14
CA LEU A 36 -13.79 6.69 -11.99
C LEU A 36 -12.63 6.47 -12.97
N ASP A 37 -12.20 5.23 -13.17
CA ASP A 37 -11.17 4.87 -14.15
C ASP A 37 -11.62 5.22 -15.59
N ALA A 38 -12.89 4.96 -15.94
CA ALA A 38 -13.42 5.31 -17.24
C ALA A 38 -13.39 6.84 -17.47
N LYS A 39 -13.78 7.62 -16.45
CA LYS A 39 -13.72 9.09 -16.49
C LYS A 39 -12.28 9.60 -16.59
N ASN A 40 -11.38 9.01 -15.81
CA ASN A 40 -9.96 9.39 -15.81
C ASN A 40 -9.29 9.11 -17.16
N ARG A 41 -9.56 7.95 -17.76
CA ARG A 41 -9.05 7.60 -19.10
C ARG A 41 -9.62 8.52 -20.19
N ALA A 42 -10.88 8.92 -20.08
CA ALA A 42 -11.47 9.87 -21.01
C ALA A 42 -10.84 11.27 -20.90
N ALA A 43 -10.66 11.78 -19.68
CA ALA A 43 -9.99 13.06 -19.43
C ALA A 43 -8.54 13.04 -19.93
N LYS A 44 -7.81 11.98 -19.65
CA LYS A 44 -6.42 11.79 -20.12
C LYS A 44 -6.35 11.79 -21.64
N LYS A 45 -7.23 11.05 -22.31
CA LYS A 45 -7.27 11.01 -23.77
C LYS A 45 -7.54 12.40 -24.36
N GLU A 46 -8.52 13.13 -23.82
CA GLU A 46 -8.82 14.51 -24.27
C GLU A 46 -7.63 15.43 -24.03
N ALA A 47 -6.96 15.33 -22.89
CA ALA A 47 -5.76 16.11 -22.58
C ALA A 47 -4.61 15.81 -23.56
N ASP A 48 -4.38 14.54 -23.89
CA ASP A 48 -3.34 14.12 -24.84
C ASP A 48 -3.65 14.60 -26.26
N ASP A 49 -4.91 14.54 -26.69
CA ASP A 49 -5.37 15.06 -27.98
C ASP A 49 -5.18 16.59 -28.05
N LEU A 50 -5.49 17.33 -26.97
CA LEU A 50 -5.26 18.77 -26.89
C LEU A 50 -3.77 19.12 -26.90
N ARG A 51 -2.91 18.38 -26.21
CA ARG A 51 -1.44 18.56 -26.24
C ARG A 51 -0.89 18.35 -27.64
N ALA A 52 -1.34 17.30 -28.33
CA ALA A 52 -0.95 17.03 -29.71
C ALA A 52 -1.39 18.14 -30.66
N ASN A 53 -2.63 18.60 -30.52
CA ASN A 53 -3.17 19.70 -31.34
C ASN A 53 -2.44 21.03 -31.09
N LYS A 54 -2.19 21.36 -29.81
CA LYS A 54 -1.42 22.56 -29.42
C LYS A 54 -0.03 22.56 -30.05
N ASN A 55 0.68 21.44 -30.07
CA ASN A 55 1.98 21.33 -30.72
C ASN A 55 1.90 21.53 -32.25
N LYS A 56 0.83 21.03 -32.87
CA LYS A 56 0.57 21.22 -34.30
C LYS A 56 0.29 22.69 -34.63
N ILE A 57 -0.59 23.35 -33.86
CA ILE A 57 -0.94 24.76 -34.03
C ILE A 57 0.28 25.66 -33.78
N ALA A 58 1.12 25.36 -32.78
CA ALA A 58 2.34 26.11 -32.52
C ALA A 58 3.30 26.14 -33.73
N LYS A 59 3.44 25.00 -34.43
CA LYS A 59 4.21 24.93 -35.67
C LYS A 59 3.60 25.79 -36.80
N GLN A 60 2.25 25.81 -36.92
CA GLN A 60 1.53 26.59 -37.90
C GLN A 60 1.65 28.10 -37.64
N ILE A 61 1.56 28.53 -36.37
CA ILE A 61 1.78 29.93 -35.97
C ILE A 61 3.20 30.36 -36.37
N GLY A 62 4.21 29.54 -36.14
CA GLY A 62 5.59 29.83 -36.56
C GLY A 62 5.72 30.04 -38.08
N ALA A 63 5.06 29.19 -38.87
CA ALA A 63 5.04 29.30 -40.33
C ALA A 63 4.32 30.57 -40.82
N LEU A 64 3.15 30.90 -40.22
CA LEU A 64 2.37 32.12 -40.57
C LEU A 64 3.11 33.40 -40.20
N MET A 65 3.78 33.42 -39.06
CA MET A 65 4.61 34.56 -38.68
C MET A 65 5.79 34.75 -39.64
N GLY A 66 6.42 33.67 -40.11
CA GLY A 66 7.47 33.73 -41.14
C GLY A 66 6.98 34.21 -42.49
N GLN A 67 5.67 34.06 -42.80
CA GLN A 67 5.02 34.54 -44.01
C GLN A 67 4.44 35.96 -43.88
N GLY A 68 4.54 36.63 -42.73
CA GLY A 68 4.02 37.94 -42.45
C GLY A 68 2.50 38.01 -42.19
N LYS A 69 1.80 36.88 -42.08
CA LYS A 69 0.34 36.78 -41.86
C LYS A 69 0.00 36.93 -40.37
N LYS A 70 0.12 38.15 -39.85
CA LYS A 70 0.00 38.43 -38.41
C LYS A 70 -1.42 38.20 -37.88
N ASP A 71 -2.44 38.55 -38.61
CA ASP A 71 -3.85 38.46 -38.16
C ASP A 71 -4.29 36.99 -38.02
N GLU A 72 -3.94 36.13 -38.98
CA GLU A 72 -4.19 34.68 -38.91
C GLU A 72 -3.43 34.03 -37.74
N ALA A 73 -2.20 34.47 -37.47
CA ALA A 73 -1.41 34.00 -36.34
C ALA A 73 -2.00 34.41 -34.98
N GLU A 74 -2.57 35.60 -34.87
CA GLU A 74 -3.26 36.10 -33.66
C GLU A 74 -4.53 35.29 -33.34
N GLU A 75 -5.32 34.94 -34.36
CA GLU A 75 -6.52 34.12 -34.19
C GLU A 75 -6.15 32.71 -33.71
N MET A 76 -5.12 32.12 -34.28
CA MET A 76 -4.60 30.83 -33.81
C MET A 76 -4.05 30.88 -32.37
N LYS A 77 -3.45 31.98 -31.95
CA LYS A 77 -3.00 32.16 -30.54
C LYS A 77 -4.18 32.21 -29.58
N LYS A 78 -5.32 32.82 -29.93
CA LYS A 78 -6.53 32.77 -29.09
C LYS A 78 -7.06 31.36 -28.92
N GLN A 79 -7.11 30.57 -30.01
CA GLN A 79 -7.50 29.16 -29.93
C GLN A 79 -6.56 28.37 -29.03
N VAL A 80 -5.26 28.60 -29.09
CA VAL A 80 -4.26 27.94 -28.17
C VAL A 80 -4.50 28.37 -26.73
N ALA A 81 -4.89 29.62 -26.46
CA ALA A 81 -5.19 30.08 -25.11
C ALA A 81 -6.42 29.35 -24.51
N GLU A 82 -7.50 29.23 -25.29
CA GLU A 82 -8.72 28.49 -24.89
C GLU A 82 -8.41 26.99 -24.64
N GLN A 83 -7.69 26.36 -25.58
CA GLN A 83 -7.26 24.97 -25.41
C GLN A 83 -6.35 24.79 -24.20
N SER A 84 -5.53 25.77 -23.87
CA SER A 84 -4.65 25.72 -22.69
C SER A 84 -5.44 25.77 -21.38
N ALA A 85 -6.52 26.59 -21.31
CA ALA A 85 -7.41 26.62 -20.17
C ALA A 85 -8.15 25.29 -19.98
N ARG A 86 -8.65 24.69 -21.08
CA ARG A 86 -9.30 23.38 -21.06
C ARG A 86 -8.32 22.29 -20.64
N LEU A 87 -7.09 22.31 -21.14
CA LEU A 87 -6.05 21.37 -20.78
C LEU A 87 -5.74 21.44 -19.28
N ALA A 88 -5.59 22.64 -18.70
CA ALA A 88 -5.34 22.81 -17.27
C ALA A 88 -6.48 22.24 -16.42
N ALA A 89 -7.74 22.45 -16.84
CA ALA A 89 -8.90 21.87 -16.14
C ALA A 89 -8.91 20.33 -16.20
N LEU A 90 -8.53 19.75 -17.34
CA LEU A 90 -8.44 18.29 -17.48
C LEU A 90 -7.29 17.70 -16.66
N GLU A 91 -6.15 18.37 -16.58
CA GLU A 91 -5.01 17.95 -15.74
C GLU A 91 -5.37 17.96 -14.25
N GLU A 92 -6.11 18.97 -13.78
CA GLU A 92 -6.61 18.99 -12.40
C GLU A 92 -7.65 17.87 -12.18
N GLN A 93 -8.56 17.67 -13.11
CA GLN A 93 -9.54 16.57 -13.05
C GLN A 93 -8.86 15.20 -13.04
N GLU A 94 -7.83 14.98 -13.86
CA GLU A 94 -7.04 13.74 -13.91
C GLU A 94 -6.39 13.48 -12.55
N LYS A 95 -5.82 14.50 -11.92
CA LYS A 95 -5.22 14.42 -10.59
C LYS A 95 -6.25 14.05 -9.51
N GLU A 96 -7.39 14.78 -9.47
CA GLU A 96 -8.45 14.49 -8.50
C GLU A 96 -9.02 13.06 -8.65
N LEU A 97 -9.26 12.63 -9.90
CA LEU A 97 -9.73 11.29 -10.18
C LEU A 97 -8.68 10.24 -9.81
N GLY A 98 -7.41 10.49 -10.11
CA GLY A 98 -6.29 9.62 -9.72
C GLY A 98 -6.19 9.41 -8.21
N ASP A 99 -6.32 10.49 -7.43
CA ASP A 99 -6.30 10.43 -5.97
C ASP A 99 -7.50 9.64 -5.40
N LYS A 100 -8.70 9.81 -5.98
CA LYS A 100 -9.90 9.05 -5.59
C LYS A 100 -9.75 7.56 -5.91
N ILE A 101 -9.30 7.24 -7.13
CA ILE A 101 -9.03 5.87 -7.57
C ILE A 101 -8.02 5.20 -6.64
N LEU A 102 -6.92 5.87 -6.32
CA LEU A 102 -5.89 5.34 -5.44
C LEU A 102 -6.46 5.00 -4.06
N LYS A 103 -7.24 5.89 -3.44
CA LYS A 103 -7.86 5.66 -2.12
C LYS A 103 -8.78 4.44 -2.13
N ILE A 104 -9.61 4.28 -3.17
CA ILE A 104 -10.50 3.13 -3.30
C ILE A 104 -9.68 1.85 -3.50
N MET A 105 -8.70 1.87 -4.40
CA MET A 105 -7.85 0.71 -4.69
C MET A 105 -7.06 0.23 -3.46
N MET A 106 -6.66 1.14 -2.58
CA MET A 106 -6.03 0.81 -1.30
C MET A 106 -7.00 0.17 -0.29
N THR A 107 -8.30 0.34 -0.48
CA THR A 107 -9.35 -0.21 0.39
C THR A 107 -9.83 -1.58 -0.08
N ILE A 108 -9.77 -1.85 -1.38
CA ILE A 108 -10.14 -3.15 -1.96
C ILE A 108 -9.10 -4.20 -1.54
N PRO A 109 -9.55 -5.34 -0.92
CA PRO A 109 -8.62 -6.37 -0.44
C PRO A 109 -7.96 -7.15 -1.59
N ASN A 110 -6.74 -7.63 -1.35
CA ASN A 110 -6.06 -8.53 -2.27
C ASN A 110 -6.80 -9.87 -2.38
N ILE A 111 -6.67 -10.54 -3.54
CA ILE A 111 -7.30 -11.84 -3.82
C ILE A 111 -6.71 -12.90 -2.88
N ILE A 112 -7.59 -13.73 -2.31
CA ILE A 112 -7.22 -14.93 -1.56
C ILE A 112 -6.79 -16.00 -2.57
N ASP A 113 -5.67 -16.67 -2.28
CA ASP A 113 -5.27 -17.83 -3.08
C ASP A 113 -6.31 -18.97 -2.94
N PRO A 114 -6.66 -19.69 -4.02
CA PRO A 114 -7.67 -20.76 -3.97
C PRO A 114 -7.35 -21.88 -2.97
N SER A 115 -6.10 -22.06 -2.59
CA SER A 115 -5.68 -23.07 -1.61
C SER A 115 -5.95 -22.67 -0.16
N VAL A 116 -6.26 -21.38 0.09
CA VAL A 116 -6.50 -20.87 1.44
C VAL A 116 -7.95 -21.12 1.83
N PRO A 117 -8.23 -21.82 2.95
CA PRO A 117 -9.57 -21.98 3.49
C PRO A 117 -10.23 -20.63 3.78
N ILE A 118 -11.53 -20.54 3.52
CA ILE A 118 -12.31 -19.33 3.82
C ILE A 118 -12.84 -19.45 5.24
N GLY A 119 -12.50 -18.49 6.08
CA GLY A 119 -12.92 -18.42 7.47
C GLY A 119 -13.01 -16.98 7.95
N LYS A 120 -13.78 -16.73 9.00
CA LYS A 120 -14.00 -15.39 9.58
C LYS A 120 -12.83 -14.94 10.44
N ASP A 121 -12.28 -15.88 11.21
CA ASP A 121 -11.21 -15.64 12.17
C ASP A 121 -10.37 -16.90 12.37
N ASP A 122 -9.44 -16.86 13.30
CA ASP A 122 -8.47 -17.92 13.60
C ASP A 122 -9.10 -19.20 14.17
N SER A 123 -10.33 -19.15 14.71
CA SER A 123 -11.05 -20.34 15.17
C SER A 123 -11.44 -21.29 14.03
N GLU A 124 -11.53 -20.77 12.80
CA GLU A 124 -11.85 -21.52 11.58
C GLU A 124 -10.59 -21.95 10.80
N ASN A 125 -9.38 -21.75 11.37
CA ASN A 125 -8.14 -22.20 10.74
C ASN A 125 -8.11 -23.72 10.59
N VAL A 126 -7.65 -24.19 9.43
CA VAL A 126 -7.51 -25.60 9.11
C VAL A 126 -6.04 -26.01 9.24
N GLU A 127 -5.76 -27.00 10.10
CA GLU A 127 -4.43 -27.58 10.19
C GLU A 127 -4.10 -28.33 8.89
N VAL A 128 -3.12 -27.84 8.13
CA VAL A 128 -2.72 -28.43 6.84
C VAL A 128 -1.52 -29.36 6.97
N GLN A 129 -0.72 -29.23 8.02
CA GLN A 129 0.44 -30.07 8.26
C GLN A 129 0.83 -30.07 9.74
N LYS A 130 1.17 -31.21 10.27
CA LYS A 130 1.74 -31.40 11.62
C LYS A 130 3.12 -32.03 11.49
N TYR A 131 4.09 -31.52 12.23
CA TYR A 131 5.44 -32.04 12.25
C TYR A 131 5.85 -32.44 13.69
N GLY A 132 6.12 -33.71 13.89
CA GLY A 132 6.46 -34.29 15.20
C GLY A 132 5.24 -34.40 16.11
N GLU A 133 5.50 -34.94 17.29
CA GLU A 133 4.52 -35.05 18.37
C GLU A 133 4.92 -34.13 19.52
N PRO A 134 3.95 -33.41 20.12
CA PRO A 134 4.23 -32.51 21.23
C PRO A 134 4.67 -33.34 22.45
N VAL A 135 5.78 -32.96 23.05
CA VAL A 135 6.20 -33.51 24.35
C VAL A 135 5.55 -32.65 25.43
N ILE A 136 4.57 -33.24 26.11
CA ILE A 136 3.90 -32.59 27.24
C ILE A 136 4.62 -33.03 28.51
N PRO A 137 5.35 -32.10 29.20
CA PRO A 137 6.01 -32.43 30.45
C PRO A 137 4.98 -32.70 31.57
N ASP A 138 5.40 -33.42 32.59
CA ASP A 138 4.61 -33.74 33.79
C ASP A 138 4.62 -32.62 34.86
N PHE A 139 5.17 -31.46 34.52
CA PHE A 139 5.23 -30.28 35.35
C PHE A 139 4.58 -29.07 34.65
N GLU A 140 4.12 -28.10 35.45
CA GLU A 140 3.59 -26.85 34.94
C GLU A 140 4.71 -26.03 34.30
N ILE A 141 4.51 -25.65 33.01
CA ILE A 141 5.44 -24.81 32.27
C ILE A 141 5.17 -23.35 32.64
N PRO A 142 6.14 -22.65 33.30
CA PRO A 142 5.95 -21.25 33.64
C PRO A 142 5.92 -20.36 32.38
N TYR A 143 5.21 -19.25 32.44
CA TYR A 143 5.23 -18.24 31.37
C TYR A 143 6.64 -17.67 31.18
N HIS A 144 6.94 -17.23 29.96
CA HIS A 144 8.24 -16.63 29.62
C HIS A 144 8.57 -15.41 30.49
N THR A 145 7.58 -14.59 30.87
CA THR A 145 7.76 -13.46 31.78
C THR A 145 8.20 -13.89 33.17
N GLU A 146 7.59 -14.94 33.71
CA GLU A 146 7.98 -15.50 35.03
C GLU A 146 9.42 -16.03 35.03
N ILE A 147 9.81 -16.68 33.92
CA ILE A 147 11.19 -17.13 33.74
C ILE A 147 12.15 -15.94 33.70
N MET A 148 11.82 -14.90 32.95
CA MET A 148 12.64 -13.70 32.85
C MET A 148 12.74 -12.96 34.18
N GLU A 149 11.67 -12.87 34.97
CA GLU A 149 11.66 -12.30 36.31
C GLU A 149 12.57 -13.05 37.27
N ARG A 150 12.54 -14.40 37.25
CA ARG A 150 13.46 -15.25 38.07
C ARG A 150 14.94 -14.94 37.81
N PHE A 151 15.28 -14.54 36.60
CA PHE A 151 16.63 -14.12 36.22
C PHE A 151 16.88 -12.60 36.34
N ASN A 152 15.96 -11.83 36.92
CA ASN A 152 15.99 -10.36 36.93
C ASN A 152 16.25 -9.78 35.53
N GLY A 153 15.69 -10.43 34.50
CA GLY A 153 15.97 -10.16 33.09
C GLY A 153 14.92 -9.29 32.39
N ILE A 154 13.84 -8.91 33.08
CA ILE A 154 12.78 -8.07 32.51
C ILE A 154 12.32 -7.04 33.54
N ASP A 155 12.03 -5.79 33.07
CA ASP A 155 11.41 -4.73 33.86
C ASP A 155 10.26 -4.13 33.06
N LEU A 156 9.05 -4.52 33.42
CA LEU A 156 7.82 -4.04 32.80
C LEU A 156 7.34 -2.70 33.41
N ASP A 157 7.61 -2.50 34.71
CA ASP A 157 7.13 -1.31 35.43
C ASP A 157 7.86 -0.05 35.01
N SER A 158 9.18 -0.10 34.89
CA SER A 158 9.96 1.03 34.38
C SER A 158 9.66 1.32 32.91
N ALA A 159 9.49 0.27 32.10
CA ALA A 159 9.12 0.44 30.69
C ALA A 159 7.75 1.11 30.55
N ARG A 160 6.76 0.71 31.36
CA ARG A 160 5.43 1.33 31.37
C ARG A 160 5.49 2.83 31.70
N LYS A 161 6.31 3.23 32.66
CA LYS A 161 6.48 4.64 33.07
C LYS A 161 7.11 5.50 31.95
N VAL A 162 7.99 4.91 31.15
CA VAL A 162 8.75 5.63 30.11
C VAL A 162 8.03 5.63 28.77
N ALA A 163 7.45 4.50 28.37
CA ALA A 163 6.94 4.30 27.01
C ALA A 163 5.48 3.84 26.95
N GLY A 164 4.83 3.58 28.08
CA GLY A 164 3.44 3.10 28.14
C GLY A 164 3.32 1.57 28.17
N ASN A 165 2.08 1.09 28.06
CA ASN A 165 1.78 -0.34 28.09
C ASN A 165 2.30 -1.04 26.83
N GLY A 166 2.72 -2.29 26.99
CA GLY A 166 3.21 -3.12 25.87
C GLY A 166 4.72 -3.03 25.61
N PHE A 167 5.42 -2.14 26.35
CA PHE A 167 6.88 -2.05 26.28
C PHE A 167 7.55 -2.79 27.43
N TYR A 168 8.81 -3.16 27.24
CA TYR A 168 9.62 -3.90 28.20
C TYR A 168 11.10 -3.48 28.12
N TYR A 169 11.81 -3.58 29.25
CA TYR A 169 13.26 -3.62 29.27
C TYR A 169 13.73 -5.04 29.49
N LEU A 170 14.64 -5.51 28.64
CA LEU A 170 15.39 -6.72 28.88
C LEU A 170 16.74 -6.39 29.49
N MET A 171 17.16 -7.18 30.46
CA MET A 171 18.37 -6.92 31.25
C MET A 171 19.23 -8.17 31.40
N GLY A 172 20.50 -7.97 31.76
CA GLY A 172 21.42 -9.03 32.09
C GLY A 172 21.54 -10.12 31.01
N ASP A 173 21.50 -11.37 31.45
CA ASP A 173 21.68 -12.50 30.54
C ASP A 173 20.48 -12.74 29.61
N ILE A 174 19.28 -12.32 29.99
CA ILE A 174 18.12 -12.35 29.11
C ILE A 174 18.32 -11.41 27.90
N ALA A 175 18.81 -10.18 28.12
CA ALA A 175 19.13 -9.26 27.05
C ALA A 175 20.25 -9.80 26.14
N ARG A 176 21.27 -10.45 26.73
CA ARG A 176 22.33 -11.11 25.97
C ARG A 176 21.83 -12.28 25.14
N LEU A 177 20.94 -13.11 25.71
CA LEU A 177 20.31 -14.22 25.00
C LEU A 177 19.48 -13.72 23.82
N HIS A 178 18.65 -12.67 24.01
CA HIS A 178 17.89 -12.04 22.94
C HIS A 178 18.81 -11.57 21.80
N SER A 179 19.90 -10.87 22.12
CA SER A 179 20.88 -10.42 21.12
C SER A 179 21.58 -11.59 20.42
N ALA A 180 21.88 -12.65 21.14
CA ALA A 180 22.51 -13.85 20.60
C ALA A 180 21.58 -14.55 19.58
N VAL A 181 20.28 -14.68 19.87
CA VAL A 181 19.31 -15.29 18.96
C VAL A 181 19.19 -14.49 17.65
N ILE A 182 19.12 -13.14 17.76
CA ILE A 182 19.08 -12.26 16.56
C ILE A 182 20.37 -12.41 15.74
N SER A 183 21.54 -12.44 16.41
CA SER A 183 22.82 -12.59 15.73
C SER A 183 22.93 -13.95 15.05
N TYR A 184 22.49 -15.02 15.71
CA TYR A 184 22.46 -16.35 15.13
C TYR A 184 21.57 -16.40 13.87
N ALA A 185 20.36 -15.85 13.94
CA ALA A 185 19.45 -15.82 12.79
C ALA A 185 20.05 -15.05 11.60
N ARG A 186 20.66 -13.89 11.88
CA ARG A 186 21.37 -13.10 10.86
C ARG A 186 22.47 -13.91 10.17
N ASP A 187 23.36 -14.51 10.95
CA ASP A 187 24.52 -15.22 10.42
C ASP A 187 24.08 -16.51 9.69
N PHE A 188 23.03 -17.19 10.20
CA PHE A 188 22.42 -18.32 9.54
C PHE A 188 21.88 -17.99 8.15
N MET A 189 21.22 -16.85 7.98
CA MET A 189 20.70 -16.39 6.69
C MET A 189 21.83 -15.94 5.74
N ILE A 190 22.82 -15.23 6.25
CA ILE A 190 24.01 -14.85 5.46
C ILE A 190 24.71 -16.08 4.90
N ASN A 191 24.91 -17.12 5.72
CA ASN A 191 25.56 -18.36 5.32
C ASN A 191 24.75 -19.16 4.27
N ARG A 192 23.46 -18.83 4.10
CA ARG A 192 22.58 -19.35 3.03
C ARG A 192 22.53 -18.46 1.77
N GLY A 193 23.37 -17.46 1.67
CA GLY A 193 23.51 -16.59 0.49
C GLY A 193 22.57 -15.38 0.49
N PHE A 194 21.88 -15.07 1.60
CA PHE A 194 21.12 -13.83 1.71
C PHE A 194 22.03 -12.65 1.99
N THR A 195 21.72 -11.50 1.40
CA THR A 195 22.44 -10.25 1.66
C THR A 195 21.83 -9.55 2.88
N TYR A 196 22.66 -9.32 3.91
CA TYR A 196 22.23 -8.53 5.06
C TYR A 196 22.14 -7.05 4.69
N CYS A 197 21.02 -6.43 5.00
CA CYS A 197 20.77 -5.01 4.74
C CYS A 197 20.29 -4.32 6.03
N VAL A 198 20.84 -3.16 6.31
CA VAL A 198 20.34 -2.25 7.37
C VAL A 198 19.54 -1.15 6.68
N PRO A 199 18.22 -1.19 6.77
CA PRO A 199 17.36 -0.18 6.14
C PRO A 199 17.37 1.14 6.92
N PRO A 200 16.92 2.26 6.32
CA PRO A 200 16.62 3.48 7.05
C PRO A 200 15.61 3.25 8.19
N PHE A 201 15.79 3.91 9.31
CA PHE A 201 14.89 3.80 10.46
C PHE A 201 13.50 4.43 10.22
N MET A 202 13.40 5.35 9.26
CA MET A 202 12.15 6.02 8.90
C MET A 202 11.90 5.91 7.40
N ILE A 203 10.64 5.70 7.06
CA ILE A 203 10.18 5.64 5.67
C ILE A 203 9.04 6.64 5.45
N ARG A 204 8.81 7.02 4.20
CA ARG A 204 7.73 7.95 3.83
C ARG A 204 6.38 7.24 3.89
N SER A 205 5.32 7.99 4.26
CA SER A 205 3.94 7.47 4.36
C SER A 205 3.45 6.77 3.09
N ASN A 206 3.78 7.31 1.91
CA ASN A 206 3.38 6.71 0.64
C ASN A 206 4.02 5.33 0.38
N VAL A 207 5.10 4.98 1.06
CA VAL A 207 5.72 3.64 1.01
C VAL A 207 4.99 2.70 1.96
N VAL A 208 4.64 3.19 3.17
CA VAL A 208 3.92 2.42 4.19
C VAL A 208 2.55 1.97 3.68
N THR A 209 1.83 2.84 2.95
CA THR A 209 0.52 2.53 2.37
C THR A 209 0.53 1.38 1.35
N GLY A 210 1.70 0.95 0.89
CA GLY A 210 1.83 -0.26 0.05
C GLY A 210 1.62 -1.57 0.81
N VAL A 211 1.75 -1.57 2.16
CA VAL A 211 1.69 -2.77 3.01
C VAL A 211 0.68 -2.67 4.14
N MET A 212 0.25 -1.47 4.53
CA MET A 212 -0.69 -1.22 5.62
C MET A 212 -1.87 -0.38 5.15
N SER A 213 -3.05 -0.64 5.71
CA SER A 213 -4.21 0.24 5.54
C SER A 213 -4.05 1.55 6.32
N PHE A 214 -4.80 2.59 5.94
CA PHE A 214 -4.79 3.86 6.68
C PHE A 214 -5.22 3.70 8.15
N THR A 215 -6.19 2.83 8.42
CA THR A 215 -6.67 2.57 9.78
C THR A 215 -5.58 1.92 10.65
N GLU A 216 -4.83 0.98 10.09
CA GLU A 216 -3.69 0.37 10.78
C GLU A 216 -2.57 1.37 11.02
N MET A 217 -2.29 2.24 10.05
CA MET A 217 -1.30 3.31 10.22
C MET A 217 -1.67 4.25 11.37
N ASP A 218 -2.91 4.74 11.43
CA ASP A 218 -3.37 5.65 12.49
C ASP A 218 -3.28 4.99 13.88
N ALA A 219 -3.52 3.68 13.97
CA ALA A 219 -3.41 2.93 15.22
C ALA A 219 -1.96 2.68 15.67
N MET A 220 -0.99 2.70 14.74
CA MET A 220 0.43 2.38 15.00
C MET A 220 1.35 3.60 15.03
N MET A 221 0.87 4.77 14.61
CA MET A 221 1.66 6.01 14.68
C MET A 221 1.49 6.67 16.05
N TYR A 222 2.62 7.03 16.66
CA TYR A 222 2.70 7.81 17.89
C TYR A 222 2.66 9.31 17.60
#